data_275e5178f98c2cc196818f3d6140691f
#
_entry.id   275e5178f98c2cc196818f3d6140691f
#
_cell.length_a   1.000
_cell.length_b   1.000
_cell.length_c   1.000
_cell.angle_alpha   90.00
_cell.angle_beta   90.00
_cell.angle_gamma   90.00
#
_symmetry.space_group_name_H-M   'P 1'
#
loop_
_entity.id
_entity.type
_entity.pdbx_description
1 polymer ?
#
loop_
_entity_poly.entity_id
_entity_poly.type
_entity_poly.pdbx_seq_one_letter_code
_entity_poly.pdbx_strand_id
1 'polypeptide(L)'
;REGVVTLNIAAYVHTPKLPGVIPSYLSETQIVAVLDRLGESDSWMGRRDLAIVELFYSTGMRISELAGLKTSDLNIQKSTVIVLGKGSKQRVIPVGQYAWEAIENYQHATKHKFGVRERDEALFLGKNGTPLGTNGIRQRVKKAIQAIAELKKMSPHVLRHTFATHLLNAGADLMALKDLLGHANLSTTQVYTHVQVDKLKKAFQMAHPRAGKK
;
A
#
# COMPACT_ATOMS: atom_id res chain seq x y z
N ARG A 1 -9.33 -15.67 -57.98
CA ARG A 1 -10.57 -15.01 -57.46
C ARG A 1 -10.73 -15.52 -56.05
N GLU A 2 -10.39 -14.69 -55.09
CA GLU A 2 -10.47 -14.97 -53.66
C GLU A 2 -11.95 -15.01 -53.24
N GLY A 3 -12.35 -16.14 -52.64
CA GLY A 3 -13.67 -16.28 -52.06
C GLY A 3 -13.79 -15.44 -50.79
N VAL A 4 -14.57 -14.36 -50.87
CA VAL A 4 -14.94 -13.56 -49.70
C VAL A 4 -15.88 -14.39 -48.83
N VAL A 5 -15.47 -14.75 -47.64
CA VAL A 5 -16.33 -15.43 -46.66
C VAL A 5 -17.37 -14.45 -46.17
N THR A 6 -18.63 -14.64 -46.61
CA THR A 6 -19.77 -13.78 -46.28
C THR A 6 -20.33 -14.01 -44.88
N LEU A 7 -19.77 -14.91 -44.10
CA LEU A 7 -20.19 -15.17 -42.72
C LEU A 7 -19.13 -14.65 -41.73
N ASN A 8 -19.51 -13.70 -40.90
CA ASN A 8 -18.68 -13.23 -39.82
C ASN A 8 -18.67 -14.27 -38.67
N ILE A 9 -17.74 -15.25 -38.75
CA ILE A 9 -17.61 -16.33 -37.79
C ILE A 9 -17.32 -15.77 -36.36
N ALA A 10 -16.74 -14.57 -36.25
CA ALA A 10 -16.49 -13.91 -34.99
C ALA A 10 -17.79 -13.51 -34.24
N ALA A 11 -18.91 -13.40 -34.92
CA ALA A 11 -20.20 -13.10 -34.28
C ALA A 11 -20.75 -14.27 -33.46
N TYR A 12 -20.28 -15.49 -33.70
CA TYR A 12 -20.67 -16.70 -32.95
C TYR A 12 -19.73 -17.11 -31.82
N VAL A 13 -18.63 -16.38 -31.66
CA VAL A 13 -17.76 -16.58 -30.50
C VAL A 13 -18.44 -15.92 -29.30
N HIS A 14 -19.17 -16.71 -28.53
CA HIS A 14 -19.62 -16.32 -27.21
C HIS A 14 -18.35 -16.12 -26.34
N THR A 15 -17.95 -14.86 -26.19
CA THR A 15 -16.95 -14.50 -25.19
C THR A 15 -17.55 -14.88 -23.84
N PRO A 16 -17.00 -15.86 -23.10
CA PRO A 16 -17.51 -16.17 -21.78
C PRO A 16 -17.44 -14.88 -20.97
N LYS A 17 -18.58 -14.39 -20.48
CA LYS A 17 -18.62 -13.32 -19.49
C LYS A 17 -17.87 -13.87 -18.31
N LEU A 18 -16.61 -13.47 -18.15
CA LEU A 18 -15.88 -13.71 -16.91
C LEU A 18 -16.78 -13.15 -15.80
N PRO A 19 -17.19 -13.96 -14.81
CA PRO A 19 -17.93 -13.45 -13.69
C PRO A 19 -17.12 -12.31 -13.13
N GLY A 20 -17.68 -11.09 -13.16
CA GLY A 20 -17.02 -9.91 -12.63
C GLY A 20 -16.69 -10.19 -11.16
N VAL A 21 -15.46 -10.58 -10.88
CA VAL A 21 -14.97 -10.67 -9.51
C VAL A 21 -14.94 -9.24 -9.03
N ILE A 22 -15.99 -8.83 -8.30
CA ILE A 22 -15.99 -7.56 -7.58
C ILE A 22 -14.73 -7.59 -6.71
N PRO A 23 -13.74 -6.73 -6.95
CA PRO A 23 -12.54 -6.73 -6.15
C PRO A 23 -12.95 -6.49 -4.70
N SER A 24 -12.67 -7.41 -3.82
CA SER A 24 -12.96 -7.23 -2.40
C SER A 24 -12.03 -6.15 -1.84
N TYR A 25 -12.60 -5.11 -1.26
CA TYR A 25 -11.89 -4.10 -0.47
C TYR A 25 -12.48 -4.07 0.94
N LEU A 26 -11.73 -3.54 1.89
CA LEU A 26 -12.18 -3.38 3.27
C LEU A 26 -12.99 -2.08 3.38
N SER A 27 -14.09 -2.12 4.13
CA SER A 27 -14.78 -0.88 4.53
C SER A 27 -13.91 -0.06 5.50
N GLU A 28 -14.26 1.21 5.70
CA GLU A 28 -13.57 2.07 6.67
C GLU A 28 -13.62 1.48 8.09
N THR A 29 -14.76 0.92 8.48
CA THR A 29 -14.91 0.26 9.79
C THR A 29 -14.03 -0.98 9.91
N GLN A 30 -13.91 -1.77 8.85
CA GLN A 30 -13.07 -2.96 8.84
C GLN A 30 -11.57 -2.63 8.91
N ILE A 31 -11.10 -1.62 8.15
CA ILE A 31 -9.69 -1.23 8.22
C ILE A 31 -9.35 -0.61 9.58
N VAL A 32 -10.23 0.18 10.18
CA VAL A 32 -10.06 0.69 11.55
C VAL A 32 -9.92 -0.47 12.53
N ALA A 33 -10.82 -1.45 12.48
CA ALA A 33 -10.77 -2.61 13.36
C ALA A 33 -9.47 -3.42 13.21
N VAL A 34 -8.95 -3.56 11.97
CA VAL A 34 -7.64 -4.20 11.72
C VAL A 34 -6.52 -3.43 12.39
N LEU A 35 -6.49 -2.11 12.23
CA LEU A 35 -5.44 -1.25 12.77
C LEU A 35 -5.51 -1.17 14.30
N ASP A 36 -6.71 -1.04 14.88
CA ASP A 36 -6.92 -1.00 16.32
C ASP A 36 -6.44 -2.30 16.97
N ARG A 37 -6.83 -3.46 16.42
CA ARG A 37 -6.37 -4.76 16.92
C ARG A 37 -4.85 -4.94 16.85
N LEU A 38 -4.20 -4.45 15.79
CA LEU A 38 -2.74 -4.48 15.70
C LEU A 38 -2.10 -3.54 16.72
N GLY A 39 -2.77 -2.42 17.04
CA GLY A 39 -2.33 -1.43 18.02
C GLY A 39 -2.34 -1.93 19.46
N GLU A 40 -3.10 -2.99 19.78
CA GLU A 40 -3.16 -3.61 21.12
C GLU A 40 -1.84 -4.29 21.54
N SER A 41 -0.94 -4.55 20.59
CA SER A 41 0.29 -5.30 20.87
C SER A 41 1.48 -4.38 21.12
N ASP A 42 2.00 -4.40 22.34
CA ASP A 42 3.21 -3.67 22.73
C ASP A 42 4.53 -4.35 22.31
N SER A 43 4.47 -5.58 21.80
CA SER A 43 5.66 -6.27 21.34
C SER A 43 6.26 -5.59 20.11
N TRP A 44 7.59 -5.63 19.95
CA TRP A 44 8.26 -5.08 18.79
C TRP A 44 7.75 -5.67 17.46
N MET A 45 7.33 -6.95 17.46
CA MET A 45 6.75 -7.61 16.30
C MET A 45 5.33 -7.12 16.02
N GLY A 46 4.53 -6.84 17.05
CA GLY A 46 3.21 -6.23 16.89
C GLY A 46 3.32 -4.81 16.34
N ARG A 47 4.21 -3.99 16.89
CA ARG A 47 4.51 -2.64 16.38
C ARG A 47 5.00 -2.68 14.93
N ARG A 48 5.82 -3.67 14.57
CA ARG A 48 6.21 -3.91 13.17
C ARG A 48 5.00 -4.19 12.28
N ASP A 49 4.15 -5.12 12.71
CA ASP A 49 3.00 -5.56 11.91
C ASP A 49 1.99 -4.41 11.73
N LEU A 50 1.81 -3.56 12.75
CA LEU A 50 1.05 -2.31 12.64
C LEU A 50 1.70 -1.35 11.64
N ALA A 51 3.00 -1.10 11.75
CA ALA A 51 3.73 -0.21 10.83
C ALA A 51 3.66 -0.69 9.38
N ILE A 52 3.72 -2.02 9.14
CA ILE A 52 3.54 -2.61 7.82
C ILE A 52 2.16 -2.30 7.25
N VAL A 53 1.09 -2.52 8.02
CA VAL A 53 -0.28 -2.35 7.54
C VAL A 53 -0.62 -0.87 7.38
N GLU A 54 -0.23 -0.01 8.31
CA GLU A 54 -0.40 1.45 8.25
C GLU A 54 0.32 2.04 7.02
N LEU A 55 1.59 1.69 6.81
CA LEU A 55 2.35 2.21 5.67
C LEU A 55 1.79 1.70 4.35
N PHE A 56 1.39 0.43 4.29
CA PHE A 56 0.80 -0.15 3.10
C PHE A 56 -0.55 0.50 2.75
N TYR A 57 -1.40 0.70 3.75
CA TYR A 57 -2.68 1.39 3.58
C TYR A 57 -2.50 2.88 3.28
N SER A 58 -1.51 3.53 3.88
CA SER A 58 -1.21 4.95 3.66
C SER A 58 -0.68 5.27 2.25
N THR A 59 0.00 4.32 1.62
CA THR A 59 0.75 4.58 0.38
C THR A 59 0.23 3.83 -0.83
N GLY A 60 -0.51 2.75 -0.61
CA GLY A 60 -0.95 1.84 -1.67
C GLY A 60 0.20 1.28 -2.53
N MET A 61 1.45 1.30 -2.06
CA MET A 61 2.60 0.78 -2.80
C MET A 61 2.46 -0.72 -3.08
N ARG A 62 3.31 -1.28 -3.94
CA ARG A 62 3.34 -2.73 -4.16
C ARG A 62 3.99 -3.43 -2.98
N ILE A 63 3.58 -4.68 -2.71
CA ILE A 63 4.17 -5.44 -1.60
C ILE A 63 5.67 -5.67 -1.76
N SER A 64 6.16 -5.81 -2.99
CA SER A 64 7.60 -5.92 -3.28
C SER A 64 8.34 -4.61 -2.98
N GLU A 65 7.72 -3.47 -3.24
CA GLU A 65 8.26 -2.15 -2.91
C GLU A 65 8.34 -1.99 -1.39
N LEU A 66 7.28 -2.35 -0.67
CA LEU A 66 7.25 -2.32 0.79
C LEU A 66 8.33 -3.22 1.42
N ALA A 67 8.54 -4.42 0.85
CA ALA A 67 9.55 -5.36 1.33
C ALA A 67 10.99 -4.89 1.07
N GLY A 68 11.19 -4.12 0.01
CA GLY A 68 12.49 -3.57 -0.36
C GLY A 68 12.86 -2.26 0.30
N LEU A 69 11.96 -1.67 1.13
CA LEU A 69 12.26 -0.40 1.78
C LEU A 69 13.42 -0.50 2.76
N LYS A 70 14.27 0.51 2.71
CA LYS A 70 15.37 0.75 3.65
C LYS A 70 15.02 1.90 4.59
N THR A 71 15.74 2.02 5.68
CA THR A 71 15.60 3.15 6.60
C THR A 71 15.96 4.49 5.93
N SER A 72 16.90 4.46 4.96
CA SER A 72 17.28 5.64 4.16
C SER A 72 16.20 6.13 3.19
N ASP A 73 15.23 5.28 2.84
CA ASP A 73 14.13 5.66 1.94
C ASP A 73 13.09 6.56 2.60
N LEU A 74 13.15 6.68 3.94
CA LEU A 74 12.24 7.50 4.73
C LEU A 74 12.73 8.93 4.84
N ASN A 75 11.88 9.89 4.48
CA ASN A 75 12.10 11.30 4.73
C ASN A 75 11.06 11.85 5.71
N ILE A 76 11.41 11.86 6.99
CA ILE A 76 10.53 12.29 8.08
C ILE A 76 10.15 13.77 7.93
N GLN A 77 11.10 14.64 7.60
CA GLN A 77 10.87 16.09 7.49
C GLN A 77 9.83 16.43 6.41
N LYS A 78 9.84 15.69 5.28
CA LYS A 78 8.90 15.88 4.18
C LYS A 78 7.67 14.98 4.28
N SER A 79 7.62 14.09 5.26
CA SER A 79 6.59 13.04 5.39
C SER A 79 6.42 12.25 4.10
N THR A 80 7.52 11.75 3.54
CA THR A 80 7.53 11.02 2.27
C THR A 80 8.41 9.78 2.34
N VAL A 81 8.10 8.80 1.50
CA VAL A 81 8.94 7.61 1.27
C VAL A 81 9.32 7.54 -0.20
N ILE A 82 10.56 7.16 -0.48
CA ILE A 82 11.06 6.89 -1.83
C ILE A 82 10.89 5.41 -2.10
N VAL A 83 10.23 5.05 -3.20
CA VAL A 83 10.08 3.65 -3.61
C VAL A 83 10.69 3.41 -4.98
N LEU A 84 11.32 2.25 -5.14
CA LEU A 84 11.92 1.82 -6.39
C LEU A 84 10.91 0.97 -7.17
N GLY A 85 10.44 1.48 -8.28
CA GLY A 85 9.50 0.81 -9.18
C GLY A 85 10.17 -0.03 -10.26
N LYS A 86 9.37 -0.53 -11.20
CA LYS A 86 9.86 -1.30 -12.36
C LYS A 86 10.85 -0.45 -13.20
N GLY A 87 11.98 -1.05 -13.58
CA GLY A 87 13.02 -0.38 -14.36
C GLY A 87 13.82 0.64 -13.54
N SER A 88 14.00 0.41 -12.25
CA SER A 88 14.77 1.27 -11.34
C SER A 88 14.28 2.73 -11.27
N LYS A 89 13.05 3.00 -11.71
CA LYS A 89 12.45 4.33 -11.59
C LYS A 89 12.00 4.57 -10.15
N GLN A 90 12.52 5.64 -9.58
CA GLN A 90 12.12 6.08 -8.24
C GLN A 90 10.86 6.96 -8.32
N ARG A 91 10.00 6.83 -7.32
CA ARG A 91 8.92 7.78 -7.07
C ARG A 91 8.81 8.10 -5.59
N VAL A 92 8.40 9.32 -5.31
CA VAL A 92 8.17 9.81 -3.94
C VAL A 92 6.70 9.65 -3.63
N ILE A 93 6.38 9.04 -2.49
CA ILE A 93 5.01 8.83 -2.02
C ILE A 93 4.83 9.58 -0.70
N PRO A 94 3.80 10.43 -0.57
CA PRO A 94 3.46 11.03 0.72
C PRO A 94 2.97 9.94 1.69
N VAL A 95 3.33 10.07 2.95
CA VAL A 95 2.96 9.14 4.03
C VAL A 95 2.12 9.89 5.05
N GLY A 96 1.00 9.30 5.45
CA GLY A 96 0.11 9.87 6.45
C GLY A 96 0.70 9.81 7.85
N GLN A 97 0.18 10.68 8.75
CA GLN A 97 0.66 10.82 10.11
C GLN A 97 0.64 9.49 10.90
N TYR A 98 -0.46 8.75 10.84
CA TYR A 98 -0.60 7.48 11.57
C TYR A 98 0.44 6.42 11.15
N ALA A 99 0.77 6.38 9.85
CA ALA A 99 1.81 5.48 9.37
C ALA A 99 3.21 5.92 9.86
N TRP A 100 3.46 7.24 9.96
CA TRP A 100 4.70 7.75 10.55
C TRP A 100 4.83 7.38 12.01
N GLU A 101 3.81 7.63 12.82
CA GLU A 101 3.77 7.28 14.24
C GLU A 101 4.00 5.77 14.44
N ALA A 102 3.38 4.94 13.62
CA ALA A 102 3.58 3.50 13.68
C ALA A 102 5.02 3.08 13.31
N ILE A 103 5.62 3.72 12.30
CA ILE A 103 7.03 3.47 11.92
C ILE A 103 7.98 3.89 13.02
N GLU A 104 7.81 5.07 13.61
CA GLU A 104 8.64 5.58 14.71
C GLU A 104 8.57 4.66 15.93
N ASN A 105 7.37 4.26 16.33
CA ASN A 105 7.15 3.32 17.42
C ASN A 105 7.82 1.96 17.17
N TYR A 106 7.76 1.48 15.94
CA TYR A 106 8.44 0.26 15.54
C TYR A 106 9.96 0.43 15.56
N GLN A 107 10.51 1.51 15.00
CA GLN A 107 11.95 1.77 15.00
C GLN A 107 12.49 1.92 16.42
N HIS A 108 11.75 2.59 17.29
CA HIS A 108 12.12 2.69 18.70
C HIS A 108 12.18 1.30 19.37
N ALA A 109 11.17 0.46 19.16
CA ALA A 109 11.14 -0.89 19.74
C ALA A 109 12.25 -1.81 19.18
N THR A 110 12.62 -1.66 17.90
CA THR A 110 13.72 -2.43 17.31
C THR A 110 15.09 -1.96 17.75
N LYS A 111 15.27 -0.66 18.01
CA LYS A 111 16.50 -0.11 18.57
C LYS A 111 16.82 -0.72 19.93
N HIS A 112 15.82 -0.91 20.79
CA HIS A 112 15.99 -1.58 22.07
C HIS A 112 16.40 -3.05 21.95
N LYS A 113 15.93 -3.73 20.90
CA LYS A 113 16.17 -5.16 20.71
C LYS A 113 17.43 -5.49 19.90
N PHE A 114 17.73 -4.73 18.88
CA PHE A 114 18.77 -5.02 17.88
C PHE A 114 19.86 -3.94 17.82
N GLY A 115 19.76 -2.89 18.62
CA GLY A 115 20.68 -1.74 18.58
C GLY A 115 20.30 -0.70 17.53
N VAL A 116 21.18 0.29 17.37
CA VAL A 116 21.05 1.34 16.35
C VAL A 116 21.31 0.72 14.97
N ARG A 117 20.42 0.98 14.03
CA ARG A 117 20.48 0.42 12.70
C ARG A 117 21.10 1.39 11.71
N GLU A 118 21.86 0.85 10.76
CA GLU A 118 22.44 1.64 9.69
C GLU A 118 21.37 2.13 8.70
N ARG A 119 21.69 3.22 7.99
CA ARG A 119 20.75 3.84 7.05
C ARG A 119 20.33 2.93 5.91
N ASP A 120 21.22 2.05 5.45
CA ASP A 120 20.97 1.18 4.30
C ASP A 120 20.36 -0.18 4.66
N GLU A 121 20.02 -0.39 5.93
CA GLU A 121 19.37 -1.61 6.35
C GLU A 121 17.88 -1.63 5.97
N ALA A 122 17.37 -2.86 5.73
CA ALA A 122 15.96 -3.07 5.43
C ALA A 122 15.06 -2.49 6.53
N LEU A 123 14.02 -1.75 6.18
CA LEU A 123 13.11 -1.13 7.14
C LEU A 123 12.46 -2.18 8.05
N PHE A 124 11.91 -3.25 7.49
CA PHE A 124 11.19 -4.27 8.25
C PHE A 124 12.02 -5.53 8.47
N LEU A 125 12.07 -5.98 9.74
CA LEU A 125 12.84 -7.13 10.17
C LEU A 125 11.98 -8.34 10.50
N GLY A 126 12.52 -9.52 10.21
CA GLY A 126 12.03 -10.80 10.70
C GLY A 126 12.39 -11.04 12.17
N LYS A 127 11.93 -12.17 12.72
CA LYS A 127 12.10 -12.52 14.14
C LYS A 127 13.57 -12.50 14.61
N ASN A 128 14.49 -12.85 13.75
CA ASN A 128 15.92 -12.97 14.05
C ASN A 128 16.72 -11.70 13.65
N GLY A 129 16.07 -10.57 13.38
CA GLY A 129 16.74 -9.35 12.94
C GLY A 129 17.13 -9.32 11.45
N THR A 130 16.87 -10.38 10.69
CA THR A 130 17.10 -10.42 9.24
C THR A 130 16.00 -9.68 8.47
N PRO A 131 16.26 -9.19 7.25
CA PRO A 131 15.24 -8.52 6.44
C PRO A 131 13.97 -9.35 6.26
N LEU A 132 12.80 -8.72 6.42
CA LEU A 132 11.51 -9.36 6.22
C LEU A 132 11.12 -9.29 4.74
N GLY A 133 11.33 -10.39 4.01
CA GLY A 133 11.02 -10.45 2.60
C GLY A 133 9.52 -10.41 2.26
N THR A 134 9.22 -10.31 0.97
CA THR A 134 7.85 -10.17 0.42
C THR A 134 6.86 -11.21 0.96
N ASN A 135 7.29 -12.49 1.09
CA ASN A 135 6.42 -13.54 1.63
C ASN A 135 6.12 -13.33 3.11
N GLY A 136 7.08 -12.88 3.89
CA GLY A 136 6.89 -12.54 5.30
C GLY A 136 5.87 -11.41 5.47
N ILE A 137 6.01 -10.33 4.72
CA ILE A 137 5.06 -9.21 4.73
C ILE A 137 3.66 -9.68 4.28
N ARG A 138 3.57 -10.47 3.20
CA ARG A 138 2.30 -11.02 2.72
C ARG A 138 1.56 -11.81 3.81
N GLN A 139 2.26 -12.65 4.55
CA GLN A 139 1.68 -13.41 5.64
C GLN A 139 1.17 -12.53 6.78
N ARG A 140 1.92 -11.45 7.13
CA ARG A 140 1.50 -10.50 8.18
C ARG A 140 0.24 -9.75 7.79
N VAL A 141 0.21 -9.19 6.59
CA VAL A 141 -0.96 -8.49 6.04
C VAL A 141 -2.17 -9.44 5.98
N LYS A 142 -1.97 -10.66 5.46
CA LYS A 142 -3.03 -11.66 5.40
C LYS A 142 -3.58 -11.98 6.79
N LYS A 143 -2.73 -12.25 7.78
CA LYS A 143 -3.12 -12.55 9.16
C LYS A 143 -3.90 -11.39 9.79
N ALA A 144 -3.45 -10.16 9.58
CA ALA A 144 -4.12 -8.97 10.10
C ALA A 144 -5.56 -8.84 9.57
N ILE A 145 -5.73 -8.99 8.25
CA ILE A 145 -7.05 -8.88 7.61
C ILE A 145 -7.97 -10.05 8.03
N GLN A 146 -7.46 -11.28 8.06
CA GLN A 146 -8.22 -12.47 8.43
C GLN A 146 -8.82 -12.41 9.83
N ALA A 147 -8.18 -11.66 10.71
CA ALA A 147 -8.65 -11.54 12.08
C ALA A 147 -9.96 -10.74 12.21
N ILE A 148 -10.32 -9.94 11.19
CA ILE A 148 -11.46 -9.00 11.24
C ILE A 148 -12.47 -9.26 10.11
N ALA A 149 -12.02 -9.65 8.93
CA ALA A 149 -12.87 -9.76 7.76
C ALA A 149 -12.90 -11.19 7.19
N GLU A 150 -14.10 -11.75 7.05
CA GLU A 150 -14.34 -13.01 6.32
C GLU A 150 -14.35 -12.78 4.81
N LEU A 151 -13.22 -12.36 4.25
CA LEU A 151 -13.09 -12.16 2.82
C LEU A 151 -12.72 -13.49 2.13
N LYS A 152 -13.45 -13.86 1.08
CA LYS A 152 -13.20 -15.09 0.29
C LYS A 152 -11.81 -15.17 -0.33
N LYS A 153 -11.20 -14.00 -0.63
CA LYS A 153 -9.83 -13.91 -1.17
C LYS A 153 -9.06 -12.83 -0.42
N MET A 154 -8.13 -13.26 0.41
CA MET A 154 -7.27 -12.36 1.18
C MET A 154 -5.90 -12.27 0.54
N SER A 155 -5.62 -11.14 -0.09
CA SER A 155 -4.32 -10.86 -0.66
C SER A 155 -3.91 -9.42 -0.31
N PRO A 156 -2.62 -9.08 -0.36
CA PRO A 156 -2.16 -7.71 -0.19
C PRO A 156 -2.79 -6.71 -1.18
N HIS A 157 -3.24 -7.20 -2.33
CA HIS A 157 -3.97 -6.38 -3.29
C HIS A 157 -5.27 -5.80 -2.72
N VAL A 158 -5.88 -6.47 -1.74
CA VAL A 158 -7.06 -5.96 -1.02
C VAL A 158 -6.74 -4.63 -0.35
N LEU A 159 -5.62 -4.50 0.40
CA LEU A 159 -5.25 -3.23 1.04
C LEU A 159 -4.95 -2.12 0.03
N ARG A 160 -4.24 -2.45 -1.05
CA ARG A 160 -3.97 -1.49 -2.11
C ARG A 160 -5.26 -1.04 -2.80
N HIS A 161 -6.20 -1.95 -3.02
CA HIS A 161 -7.52 -1.62 -3.58
C HIS A 161 -8.35 -0.81 -2.59
N THR A 162 -8.32 -1.16 -1.30
CA THR A 162 -8.94 -0.39 -0.21
C THR A 162 -8.44 1.05 -0.20
N PHE A 163 -7.12 1.24 -0.22
CA PHE A 163 -6.50 2.56 -0.32
C PHE A 163 -7.03 3.36 -1.52
N ALA A 164 -6.98 2.75 -2.72
CA ALA A 164 -7.42 3.42 -3.94
C ALA A 164 -8.91 3.82 -3.88
N THR A 165 -9.77 2.92 -3.39
CA THR A 165 -11.21 3.16 -3.28
C THR A 165 -11.51 4.26 -2.26
N HIS A 166 -10.89 4.23 -1.09
CA HIS A 166 -11.11 5.24 -0.05
C HIS A 166 -10.62 6.63 -0.49
N LEU A 167 -9.47 6.71 -1.18
CA LEU A 167 -9.01 7.99 -1.73
C LEU A 167 -9.97 8.55 -2.78
N LEU A 168 -10.46 7.71 -3.71
CA LEU A 168 -11.43 8.15 -4.71
C LEU A 168 -12.73 8.63 -4.07
N ASN A 169 -13.24 7.91 -3.06
CA ASN A 169 -14.43 8.31 -2.32
C ASN A 169 -14.23 9.62 -1.55
N ALA A 170 -13.01 9.92 -1.12
CA ALA A 170 -12.64 11.20 -0.49
C ALA A 170 -12.39 12.34 -1.52
N GLY A 171 -12.65 12.11 -2.81
CA GLY A 171 -12.53 13.11 -3.87
C GLY A 171 -11.12 13.29 -4.43
N ALA A 172 -10.22 12.31 -4.24
CA ALA A 172 -8.91 12.37 -4.88
C ALA A 172 -9.02 12.27 -6.41
N ASP A 173 -8.19 13.03 -7.10
CA ASP A 173 -8.10 12.98 -8.56
C ASP A 173 -7.61 11.60 -9.06
N LEU A 174 -8.31 11.04 -10.05
CA LEU A 174 -8.02 9.71 -10.57
C LEU A 174 -6.64 9.63 -11.26
N MET A 175 -6.20 10.71 -11.93
CA MET A 175 -4.89 10.74 -12.58
C MET A 175 -3.77 10.77 -11.55
N ALA A 176 -3.91 11.63 -10.53
CA ALA A 176 -2.98 11.70 -9.40
C ALA A 176 -2.87 10.34 -8.67
N LEU A 177 -4.00 9.63 -8.50
CA LEU A 177 -4.02 8.30 -7.90
C LEU A 177 -3.33 7.24 -8.79
N LYS A 178 -3.56 7.25 -10.10
CA LYS A 178 -2.86 6.36 -11.04
C LYS A 178 -1.36 6.53 -11.01
N ASP A 179 -0.90 7.77 -10.97
CA ASP A 179 0.52 8.12 -10.91
C ASP A 179 1.13 7.64 -9.58
N LEU A 180 0.45 7.91 -8.46
CA LEU A 180 0.86 7.46 -7.13
C LEU A 180 1.02 5.93 -7.07
N LEU A 181 0.08 5.21 -7.66
CA LEU A 181 0.09 3.75 -7.72
C LEU A 181 1.12 3.19 -8.70
N GLY A 182 1.72 4.02 -9.57
CA GLY A 182 2.75 3.59 -10.52
C GLY A 182 2.21 2.68 -11.62
N HIS A 183 1.07 3.04 -12.23
CA HIS A 183 0.56 2.39 -13.43
C HIS A 183 1.38 2.81 -14.65
N ALA A 184 2.01 1.85 -15.34
CA ALA A 184 3.14 2.01 -16.27
C ALA A 184 2.77 2.55 -17.68
N ASN A 185 1.67 3.26 -17.90
CA ASN A 185 1.25 3.66 -19.24
C ASN A 185 1.40 5.14 -19.60
N LEU A 186 2.14 5.93 -18.81
CA LEU A 186 2.48 7.27 -19.25
C LEU A 186 3.98 7.49 -19.08
N SER A 187 4.64 7.63 -20.23
CA SER A 187 6.02 8.04 -20.36
C SER A 187 6.13 9.50 -19.90
N THR A 188 6.47 9.70 -18.65
CA THR A 188 7.14 10.93 -18.22
C THR A 188 7.60 10.75 -16.77
N THR A 189 8.85 11.09 -16.53
CA THR A 189 9.37 11.41 -15.20
C THR A 189 8.68 12.71 -14.78
N GLN A 190 7.39 12.64 -14.40
CA GLN A 190 6.72 13.81 -13.85
C GLN A 190 7.28 14.01 -12.45
N VAL A 191 8.10 15.04 -12.33
CA VAL A 191 8.45 15.64 -11.05
C VAL A 191 7.13 16.12 -10.45
N TYR A 192 6.66 15.42 -9.41
CA TYR A 192 5.50 15.87 -8.64
C TYR A 192 5.75 17.30 -8.18
N THR A 193 4.94 18.22 -8.63
CA THR A 193 5.00 19.60 -8.12
C THR A 193 4.58 19.58 -6.65
N HIS A 194 5.16 20.45 -5.84
CA HIS A 194 4.79 20.59 -4.42
C HIS A 194 3.27 20.70 -4.23
N VAL A 195 2.58 21.36 -5.15
CA VAL A 195 1.11 21.53 -5.15
C VAL A 195 0.36 20.20 -5.30
N GLN A 196 0.86 19.27 -6.12
CA GLN A 196 0.22 17.93 -6.29
C GLN A 196 0.43 17.06 -5.05
N VAL A 197 1.62 17.11 -4.45
CA VAL A 197 1.91 16.39 -3.21
C VAL A 197 1.03 16.88 -2.07
N ASP A 198 0.82 18.19 -1.95
CA ASP A 198 -0.02 18.77 -0.90
C ASP A 198 -1.51 18.46 -1.09
N LYS A 199 -2.01 18.46 -2.32
CA LYS A 199 -3.37 18.01 -2.64
C LYS A 199 -3.59 16.54 -2.28
N LEU A 200 -2.62 15.68 -2.60
CA LEU A 200 -2.66 14.26 -2.24
C LEU A 200 -2.60 14.06 -0.72
N LYS A 201 -1.76 14.82 0.00
CA LYS A 201 -1.71 14.79 1.46
C LYS A 201 -3.04 15.18 2.08
N LYS A 202 -3.69 16.24 1.59
CA LYS A 202 -5.02 16.67 2.05
C LYS A 202 -6.09 15.61 1.79
N ALA A 203 -6.15 15.08 0.56
CA ALA A 203 -7.10 14.01 0.22
C ALA A 203 -6.85 12.76 1.09
N PHE A 204 -5.59 12.40 1.35
CA PHE A 204 -5.24 11.30 2.23
C PHE A 204 -5.65 11.55 3.69
N GLN A 205 -5.40 12.76 4.22
CA GLN A 205 -5.85 13.13 5.56
C GLN A 205 -7.36 13.03 5.70
N MET A 206 -8.11 13.42 4.67
CA MET A 206 -9.58 13.31 4.65
C MET A 206 -10.06 11.86 4.49
N ALA A 207 -9.34 11.05 3.73
CA ALA A 207 -9.69 9.65 3.47
C ALA A 207 -9.30 8.69 4.59
N HIS A 208 -8.39 9.10 5.50
CA HIS A 208 -7.95 8.19 6.56
C HIS A 208 -9.05 8.06 7.62
N PRO A 209 -9.57 6.83 7.90
CA PRO A 209 -10.75 6.64 8.72
C PRO A 209 -10.57 7.00 10.20
N ARG A 210 -9.32 7.26 10.63
CA ARG A 210 -9.01 7.81 11.97
C ARG A 210 -8.90 9.34 11.98
N ALA A 211 -8.90 10.01 10.82
CA ALA A 211 -8.70 11.47 10.76
C ALA A 211 -9.84 12.28 11.38
N GLY A 212 -11.04 11.70 11.52
CA GLY A 212 -12.21 12.34 12.14
C GLY A 212 -12.41 12.01 13.62
N LYS A 213 -11.56 11.20 14.23
CA LYS A 213 -11.63 10.87 15.66
C LYS A 213 -10.65 11.78 16.43
N LYS A 214 -11.12 12.97 16.83
CA LYS A 214 -10.58 13.71 17.96
C LYS A 214 -11.34 13.35 19.23
#